data_5961824323b628a08d1700d8eada1d9e
#
_entry.id   5961824323b628a08d1700d8eada1d9e
#
_cell.length_a   1.000
_cell.length_b   1.000
_cell.length_c   1.000
_cell.angle_alpha   90.00
_cell.angle_beta   90.00
_cell.angle_gamma   90.00
#
_symmetry.space_group_name_H-M   'P 1'
#
loop_
_entity.id
_entity.type
_entity.pdbx_description
1 polymer ?
#
loop_
_entity_poly.entity_id
_entity_poly.type
_entity_poly.pdbx_seq_one_letter_code
_entity_poly.pdbx_strand_id
1 'polypeptide(L)'
;MTKIALIGTGPCGLSFLRSLHQAQKNGENIPEVVAFDKQSDWGGLWNYTWRTGSDQYGDSVPNSMYRYLWSNGPKECLEFADYSFDEHFNKPIPSFPPREVLQSYILGRAEKSDVKKYVKFNTTVTSVVDNGNVFDITYTNKLDGSTNKDSFDKLVVASGHFSVPYIPEYEGMNSFPGRIMHSHDFRDAEEFRNKNVVVLGSSYSAEDVALQCHKYGAKSVTIGYRNNPMGFNCPEGMKEVHYMDKIDGSKAIFKDGTVQEMDALILCTGYLHNFPFLSEDLKLKTHNRLYPPMLYKGVVWQNNHNLFYLGMQDQFHTFNMFDAQAWYVRDIIMNKITLPSDSDMAKDIDDWVKKEEALEDAFQMIDFQTDYCVDLCSAVDYPQIDFELIKKNFYEWEHHKEENILTYRDKSFPSPVTGTKGPSHHTSWLDAMDDSMTTFLNTK
;
A
#
# COMPACT_ATOMS: atom_id res chain seq x y z
N MET A 1 -0.82 25.39 22.35
CA MET A 1 -1.64 24.28 21.78
C MET A 1 -0.69 23.49 20.88
N THR A 2 -0.65 22.18 20.99
CA THR A 2 0.23 21.34 20.18
C THR A 2 -0.12 21.50 18.70
N LYS A 3 0.88 21.68 17.85
CA LYS A 3 0.75 21.86 16.40
C LYS A 3 1.37 20.67 15.67
N ILE A 4 0.60 20.04 14.79
CA ILE A 4 0.98 18.83 14.07
C ILE A 4 1.16 19.13 12.59
N ALA A 5 2.28 18.68 12.01
CA ALA A 5 2.41 18.53 10.57
C ALA A 5 2.09 17.09 10.18
N LEU A 6 1.20 16.91 9.18
CA LEU A 6 0.94 15.65 8.53
C LEU A 6 1.43 15.73 7.08
N ILE A 7 2.30 14.82 6.67
CA ILE A 7 2.82 14.78 5.29
C ILE A 7 2.22 13.60 4.54
N GLY A 8 1.34 13.89 3.59
CA GLY A 8 0.59 12.93 2.77
C GLY A 8 -0.84 12.71 3.27
N THR A 9 -1.79 12.73 2.33
CA THR A 9 -3.23 12.48 2.55
C THR A 9 -3.76 11.31 1.71
N GLY A 10 -2.93 10.27 1.58
CA GLY A 10 -3.34 8.94 1.19
C GLY A 10 -4.12 8.23 2.33
N PRO A 11 -4.45 6.94 2.21
CA PRO A 11 -5.25 6.23 3.21
C PRO A 11 -4.75 6.37 4.65
N CYS A 12 -3.42 6.34 4.87
CA CYS A 12 -2.83 6.53 6.21
C CYS A 12 -3.11 7.92 6.80
N GLY A 13 -2.84 8.97 6.00
CA GLY A 13 -3.07 10.35 6.43
C GLY A 13 -4.55 10.66 6.61
N LEU A 14 -5.43 10.12 5.75
CA LEU A 14 -6.88 10.25 5.90
C LEU A 14 -7.39 9.56 7.17
N SER A 15 -6.85 8.38 7.51
CA SER A 15 -7.15 7.69 8.77
C SER A 15 -6.73 8.53 9.98
N PHE A 16 -5.55 9.18 9.93
CA PHE A 16 -5.12 10.06 11.01
C PHE A 16 -6.04 11.27 11.18
N LEU A 17 -6.38 11.96 10.10
CA LEU A 17 -7.32 13.09 10.15
C LEU A 17 -8.71 12.65 10.65
N ARG A 18 -9.18 11.47 10.20
CA ARG A 18 -10.46 10.90 10.65
C ARG A 18 -10.44 10.59 12.14
N SER A 19 -9.35 10.02 12.67
CA SER A 19 -9.23 9.71 14.10
C SER A 19 -9.29 10.97 14.96
N LEU A 20 -8.67 12.09 14.54
CA LEU A 20 -8.79 13.39 15.18
C LEU A 20 -10.23 13.94 15.13
N HIS A 21 -10.89 13.83 13.98
CA HIS A 21 -12.29 14.22 13.85
C HIS A 21 -13.19 13.42 14.80
N GLN A 22 -12.95 12.13 14.96
CA GLN A 22 -13.71 11.30 15.90
C GLN A 22 -13.51 11.76 17.36
N ALA A 23 -12.25 12.07 17.75
CA ALA A 23 -11.98 12.64 19.08
C ALA A 23 -12.72 13.98 19.28
N GLN A 24 -12.73 14.85 18.28
CA GLN A 24 -13.46 16.11 18.32
C GLN A 24 -14.97 15.90 18.45
N LYS A 25 -15.55 14.94 17.74
CA LYS A 25 -16.98 14.57 17.87
C LYS A 25 -17.33 14.07 19.26
N ASN A 26 -16.39 13.41 19.93
CA ASN A 26 -16.53 12.97 21.31
C ASN A 26 -16.35 14.10 22.34
N GLY A 27 -16.19 15.35 21.89
CA GLY A 27 -16.06 16.53 22.76
C GLY A 27 -14.64 16.80 23.23
N GLU A 28 -13.64 16.14 22.66
CA GLU A 28 -12.24 16.32 23.02
C GLU A 28 -11.62 17.53 22.30
N ASN A 29 -10.70 18.21 22.97
CA ASN A 29 -9.89 19.26 22.35
C ASN A 29 -8.78 18.62 21.51
N ILE A 30 -8.85 18.77 20.21
CA ILE A 30 -7.81 18.26 19.30
C ILE A 30 -6.68 19.28 19.12
N PRO A 31 -5.44 18.82 18.83
CA PRO A 31 -4.35 19.68 18.42
C PRO A 31 -4.64 20.46 17.13
N GLU A 32 -3.90 21.55 16.89
CA GLU A 32 -3.87 22.19 15.57
C GLU A 32 -3.18 21.23 14.59
N VAL A 33 -3.78 21.01 13.43
CA VAL A 33 -3.20 20.14 12.39
C VAL A 33 -3.14 20.86 11.04
N VAL A 34 -1.99 20.73 10.36
CA VAL A 34 -1.79 21.14 8.97
C VAL A 34 -1.30 19.93 8.20
N ALA A 35 -2.07 19.49 7.23
CA ALA A 35 -1.71 18.40 6.33
C ALA A 35 -1.19 18.95 4.99
N PHE A 36 -0.14 18.36 4.46
CA PHE A 36 0.46 18.73 3.19
C PHE A 36 0.32 17.59 2.19
N ASP A 37 -0.20 17.87 1.01
CA ASP A 37 -0.22 16.91 -0.09
C ASP A 37 0.27 17.56 -1.37
N LYS A 38 1.19 16.88 -2.07
CA LYS A 38 1.72 17.36 -3.35
C LYS A 38 0.74 17.19 -4.51
N GLN A 39 -0.29 16.35 -4.35
CA GLN A 39 -1.36 16.17 -5.32
C GLN A 39 -2.43 17.25 -5.19
N SER A 40 -3.27 17.37 -6.20
CA SER A 40 -4.38 18.33 -6.23
C SER A 40 -5.59 17.86 -5.42
N ASP A 41 -5.60 16.60 -5.01
CA ASP A 41 -6.65 16.02 -4.19
C ASP A 41 -6.11 14.90 -3.29
N TRP A 42 -6.86 14.50 -2.30
CA TRP A 42 -6.52 13.42 -1.37
C TRP A 42 -6.74 12.03 -1.99
N GLY A 43 -6.31 10.96 -1.30
CA GLY A 43 -6.43 9.57 -1.78
C GLY A 43 -5.09 8.91 -2.12
N GLY A 44 -4.01 9.69 -2.23
CA GLY A 44 -2.66 9.18 -2.45
C GLY A 44 -2.55 8.40 -3.76
N LEU A 45 -1.96 7.19 -3.72
CA LEU A 45 -1.77 6.37 -4.91
C LEU A 45 -3.08 5.85 -5.52
N TRP A 46 -4.21 5.86 -4.78
CA TRP A 46 -5.53 5.50 -5.32
C TRP A 46 -6.08 6.51 -6.33
N ASN A 47 -5.52 7.72 -6.38
CA ASN A 47 -5.78 8.68 -7.45
C ASN A 47 -5.09 8.22 -8.74
N TYR A 48 -5.76 7.40 -9.52
CA TYR A 48 -5.21 6.88 -10.77
C TYR A 48 -4.80 8.00 -11.72
N THR A 49 -3.63 7.82 -12.35
CA THR A 49 -3.18 8.62 -13.50
C THR A 49 -2.54 7.70 -14.53
N TRP A 50 -2.75 8.02 -15.80
CA TRP A 50 -2.05 7.36 -16.90
C TRP A 50 -0.58 7.81 -17.03
N ARG A 51 -0.22 8.93 -16.39
CA ARG A 51 1.14 9.50 -16.44
C ARG A 51 2.13 8.62 -15.70
N THR A 52 3.33 8.55 -16.26
CA THR A 52 4.53 7.98 -15.65
C THR A 52 5.65 9.02 -15.64
N GLY A 53 6.76 8.75 -14.97
CA GLY A 53 7.91 9.66 -14.92
C GLY A 53 7.63 10.90 -14.07
N SER A 54 7.52 12.07 -14.69
CA SER A 54 7.32 13.35 -13.99
C SER A 54 5.99 14.02 -14.36
N ASP A 55 5.42 14.75 -13.40
CA ASP A 55 4.24 15.59 -13.61
C ASP A 55 4.60 16.91 -14.32
N GLN A 56 3.61 17.78 -14.53
CA GLN A 56 3.81 19.09 -15.19
C GLN A 56 4.65 20.07 -14.38
N TYR A 57 4.97 19.76 -13.14
CA TYR A 57 5.81 20.59 -12.27
C TYR A 57 7.23 20.02 -12.12
N GLY A 58 7.53 18.87 -12.75
CA GLY A 58 8.81 18.19 -12.67
C GLY A 58 8.96 17.24 -11.48
N ASP A 59 7.93 17.08 -10.66
CA ASP A 59 7.92 16.11 -9.56
C ASP A 59 7.68 14.71 -10.09
N SER A 60 8.34 13.71 -9.50
CA SER A 60 8.06 12.30 -9.79
C SER A 60 6.60 11.95 -9.50
N VAL A 61 5.94 11.30 -10.47
CA VAL A 61 4.60 10.75 -10.30
C VAL A 61 4.66 9.61 -9.28
N PRO A 62 3.96 9.70 -8.13
CA PRO A 62 4.06 8.69 -7.09
C PRO A 62 3.16 7.49 -7.31
N ASN A 63 2.25 7.56 -8.28
CA ASN A 63 1.15 6.63 -8.46
C ASN A 63 1.60 5.40 -9.26
N SER A 64 1.39 4.23 -8.68
CA SER A 64 1.67 2.92 -9.28
C SER A 64 0.41 2.16 -9.70
N MET A 65 -0.77 2.77 -9.61
CA MET A 65 -2.03 2.17 -10.06
C MET A 65 -2.09 2.06 -11.58
N TYR A 66 -2.77 1.04 -12.06
CA TYR A 66 -2.96 0.76 -13.47
C TYR A 66 -4.43 0.53 -13.82
N ARG A 67 -4.74 0.66 -15.08
CA ARG A 67 -6.03 0.31 -15.65
C ARG A 67 -6.29 -1.18 -15.48
N TYR A 68 -7.53 -1.55 -15.23
CA TYR A 68 -7.97 -2.92 -14.95
C TYR A 68 -7.39 -3.54 -13.67
N LEU A 69 -6.90 -2.71 -12.74
CA LEU A 69 -6.56 -3.20 -11.42
C LEU A 69 -7.85 -3.55 -10.66
N TRP A 70 -7.94 -4.79 -10.26
CA TRP A 70 -8.93 -5.29 -9.31
C TRP A 70 -8.23 -5.64 -8.01
N SER A 71 -8.93 -5.55 -6.89
CA SER A 71 -8.36 -5.96 -5.61
C SER A 71 -7.74 -7.35 -5.72
N ASN A 72 -6.53 -7.50 -5.22
CA ASN A 72 -5.84 -8.79 -5.14
C ASN A 72 -6.16 -9.55 -3.85
N GLY A 73 -6.70 -8.86 -2.83
CA GLY A 73 -7.25 -9.44 -1.62
C GLY A 73 -8.74 -9.13 -1.47
N PRO A 74 -9.48 -9.88 -0.64
CA PRO A 74 -10.90 -9.60 -0.37
C PRO A 74 -11.09 -8.21 0.24
N LYS A 75 -12.06 -7.43 -0.24
CA LYS A 75 -12.38 -6.10 0.32
C LYS A 75 -12.72 -6.18 1.82
N GLU A 76 -13.25 -7.29 2.24
CA GLU A 76 -13.60 -7.56 3.63
C GLU A 76 -12.36 -7.53 4.55
N CYS A 77 -11.19 -7.91 4.01
CA CYS A 77 -9.92 -7.80 4.72
C CYS A 77 -9.35 -6.37 4.75
N LEU A 78 -9.94 -5.45 3.98
CA LEU A 78 -9.55 -4.03 3.88
C LEU A 78 -10.50 -3.10 4.62
N GLU A 79 -11.61 -3.61 5.16
CA GLU A 79 -12.71 -2.83 5.69
C GLU A 79 -12.31 -1.99 6.91
N PHE A 80 -12.79 -0.75 6.97
CA PHE A 80 -12.64 0.09 8.16
C PHE A 80 -13.67 -0.30 9.23
N ALA A 81 -13.25 -0.33 10.48
CA ALA A 81 -14.12 -0.70 11.59
C ALA A 81 -15.34 0.22 11.78
N ASP A 82 -15.20 1.51 11.45
CA ASP A 82 -16.24 2.55 11.59
C ASP A 82 -16.96 2.89 10.27
N TYR A 83 -16.70 2.13 9.19
CA TYR A 83 -17.29 2.38 7.88
C TYR A 83 -17.26 1.15 7.00
N SER A 84 -18.39 0.47 6.86
CA SER A 84 -18.47 -0.74 6.05
C SER A 84 -18.66 -0.44 4.56
N PHE A 85 -18.30 -1.41 3.69
CA PHE A 85 -18.63 -1.33 2.26
C PHE A 85 -20.14 -1.33 2.04
N ASP A 86 -20.89 -2.10 2.84
CA ASP A 86 -22.36 -2.14 2.76
C ASP A 86 -22.99 -0.78 3.06
N GLU A 87 -22.45 -0.05 4.05
CA GLU A 87 -22.86 1.32 4.34
C GLU A 87 -22.55 2.28 3.19
N HIS A 88 -21.35 2.16 2.59
CA HIS A 88 -20.94 3.06 1.51
C HIS A 88 -21.80 2.89 0.25
N PHE A 89 -22.05 1.65 -0.15
CA PHE A 89 -22.77 1.35 -1.39
C PHE A 89 -24.28 1.12 -1.18
N ASN A 90 -24.77 1.16 0.06
CA ASN A 90 -26.15 0.84 0.47
C ASN A 90 -26.60 -0.57 0.03
N LYS A 91 -25.66 -1.48 -0.17
CA LYS A 91 -25.86 -2.90 -0.53
C LYS A 91 -24.56 -3.67 -0.40
N PRO A 92 -24.63 -5.01 -0.22
CA PRO A 92 -23.46 -5.87 -0.39
C PRO A 92 -22.94 -5.82 -1.83
N ILE A 93 -21.62 -5.86 -2.01
CA ILE A 93 -20.94 -5.90 -3.29
C ILE A 93 -19.98 -7.08 -3.35
N PRO A 94 -19.56 -7.56 -4.55
CA PRO A 94 -18.58 -8.64 -4.67
C PRO A 94 -17.26 -8.35 -3.95
N SER A 95 -16.56 -9.42 -3.52
CA SER A 95 -15.40 -9.31 -2.63
C SER A 95 -14.14 -8.76 -3.28
N PHE A 96 -14.02 -8.80 -4.60
CA PHE A 96 -12.85 -8.29 -5.32
C PHE A 96 -13.22 -7.15 -6.26
N PRO A 97 -13.36 -5.94 -5.74
CA PRO A 97 -13.75 -4.79 -6.55
C PRO A 97 -12.60 -4.20 -7.36
N PRO A 98 -12.90 -3.52 -8.48
CA PRO A 98 -11.91 -2.71 -9.21
C PRO A 98 -11.49 -1.48 -8.41
N ARG A 99 -10.35 -0.88 -8.80
CA ARG A 99 -9.73 0.28 -8.12
C ARG A 99 -10.68 1.46 -7.87
N GLU A 100 -11.59 1.75 -8.81
CA GLU A 100 -12.53 2.87 -8.68
C GLU A 100 -13.49 2.70 -7.49
N VAL A 101 -13.90 1.46 -7.23
CA VAL A 101 -14.75 1.11 -6.09
C VAL A 101 -14.01 1.31 -4.77
N LEU A 102 -12.75 0.87 -4.70
CA LEU A 102 -11.91 1.07 -3.51
C LEU A 102 -11.60 2.55 -3.28
N GLN A 103 -11.29 3.30 -4.35
CA GLN A 103 -11.09 4.74 -4.25
C GLN A 103 -12.35 5.44 -3.72
N SER A 104 -13.53 5.13 -4.30
CA SER A 104 -14.80 5.67 -3.85
C SER A 104 -15.06 5.40 -2.37
N TYR A 105 -14.77 4.17 -1.91
CA TYR A 105 -14.92 3.78 -0.52
C TYR A 105 -14.00 4.58 0.43
N ILE A 106 -12.70 4.69 0.10
CA ILE A 106 -11.72 5.46 0.88
C ILE A 106 -12.14 6.92 0.99
N LEU A 107 -12.48 7.54 -0.15
CA LEU A 107 -12.86 8.94 -0.20
C LEU A 107 -14.20 9.19 0.47
N GLY A 108 -15.18 8.29 0.31
CA GLY A 108 -16.48 8.40 0.95
C GLY A 108 -16.41 8.40 2.47
N ARG A 109 -15.49 7.60 3.06
CA ARG A 109 -15.23 7.68 4.51
C ARG A 109 -14.64 9.03 4.91
N ALA A 110 -13.68 9.53 4.14
CA ALA A 110 -13.03 10.82 4.42
C ALA A 110 -14.00 12.00 4.30
N GLU A 111 -14.89 11.99 3.29
CA GLU A 111 -15.90 13.02 3.04
C GLU A 111 -16.96 13.12 4.15
N LYS A 112 -17.24 12.03 4.86
CA LYS A 112 -18.10 12.06 6.07
C LYS A 112 -17.49 12.84 7.23
N SER A 113 -16.25 13.25 7.10
CA SER A 113 -15.52 14.06 8.09
C SER A 113 -15.18 15.42 7.48
N ASP A 114 -15.39 16.49 8.20
CA ASP A 114 -15.00 17.84 7.76
C ASP A 114 -13.49 18.06 7.94
N VAL A 115 -12.65 17.19 7.36
CA VAL A 115 -11.17 17.21 7.53
C VAL A 115 -10.42 17.80 6.35
N LYS A 116 -11.08 17.99 5.20
CA LYS A 116 -10.47 18.58 4.00
C LYS A 116 -9.92 19.99 4.25
N LYS A 117 -10.50 20.71 5.16
CA LYS A 117 -10.07 22.06 5.63
C LYS A 117 -8.66 22.11 6.23
N TYR A 118 -8.13 20.96 6.69
CA TYR A 118 -6.79 20.88 7.25
C TYR A 118 -5.70 20.67 6.19
N VAL A 119 -6.10 20.39 4.94
CA VAL A 119 -5.19 19.95 3.88
C VAL A 119 -4.79 21.10 2.97
N LYS A 120 -3.48 21.31 2.82
CA LYS A 120 -2.88 22.15 1.80
C LYS A 120 -2.51 21.27 0.60
N PHE A 121 -3.38 21.22 -0.39
CA PHE A 121 -3.14 20.54 -1.65
C PHE A 121 -2.14 21.28 -2.53
N ASN A 122 -1.61 20.60 -3.56
CA ASN A 122 -0.58 21.13 -4.47
C ASN A 122 0.62 21.72 -3.71
N THR A 123 0.94 21.13 -2.55
CA THR A 123 1.95 21.65 -1.65
C THR A 123 3.00 20.58 -1.36
N THR A 124 4.20 20.76 -1.90
CA THR A 124 5.32 19.85 -1.70
C THR A 124 6.13 20.29 -0.49
N VAL A 125 6.26 19.41 0.49
CA VAL A 125 7.24 19.59 1.58
C VAL A 125 8.64 19.32 1.01
N THR A 126 9.52 20.30 1.10
CA THR A 126 10.87 20.24 0.51
C THR A 126 11.97 20.03 1.54
N SER A 127 11.72 20.39 2.81
CA SER A 127 12.69 20.20 3.89
C SER A 127 11.99 20.09 5.23
N VAL A 128 12.47 19.19 6.07
CA VAL A 128 12.14 19.06 7.49
C VAL A 128 13.44 18.98 8.26
N VAL A 129 13.59 19.85 9.24
CA VAL A 129 14.74 19.88 10.14
C VAL A 129 14.24 19.84 11.58
N ASP A 130 14.73 18.88 12.34
CA ASP A 130 14.54 18.83 13.79
C ASP A 130 15.55 19.78 14.46
N ASN A 131 15.08 20.79 15.18
CA ASN A 131 15.95 21.70 15.93
C ASN A 131 16.02 21.36 17.44
N GLY A 132 15.53 20.17 17.83
CA GLY A 132 15.51 19.64 19.19
C GLY A 132 14.25 20.01 19.99
N ASN A 133 13.49 21.02 19.58
CA ASN A 133 12.25 21.44 20.21
C ASN A 133 11.02 21.30 19.32
N VAL A 134 11.20 21.62 18.04
CA VAL A 134 10.16 21.59 17.01
C VAL A 134 10.74 21.13 15.66
N PHE A 135 9.87 20.73 14.75
CA PHE A 135 10.22 20.47 13.35
C PHE A 135 9.99 21.74 12.54
N ASP A 136 11.06 22.27 11.97
CA ASP A 136 11.01 23.37 11.01
C ASP A 136 10.75 22.79 9.61
N ILE A 137 9.61 23.12 9.03
CA ILE A 137 9.16 22.58 7.75
C ILE A 137 9.14 23.67 6.69
N THR A 138 9.87 23.44 5.60
CA THR A 138 9.79 24.26 4.39
C THR A 138 8.93 23.55 3.35
N TYR A 139 7.99 24.29 2.76
CA TYR A 139 7.07 23.75 1.76
C TYR A 139 6.79 24.76 0.65
N THR A 140 6.55 24.24 -0.55
CA THR A 140 6.32 25.05 -1.76
C THR A 140 4.93 24.74 -2.33
N ASN A 141 4.14 25.77 -2.59
CA ASN A 141 2.90 25.65 -3.34
C ASN A 141 3.25 25.54 -4.85
N LYS A 142 2.81 24.45 -5.47
CA LYS A 142 3.12 24.16 -6.89
C LYS A 142 2.39 25.07 -7.87
N LEU A 143 1.27 25.69 -7.47
CA LEU A 143 0.45 26.52 -8.37
C LEU A 143 1.05 27.91 -8.60
N ASP A 144 1.64 28.51 -7.56
CA ASP A 144 2.20 29.86 -7.60
C ASP A 144 3.72 29.92 -7.34
N GLY A 145 4.33 28.76 -7.00
CA GLY A 145 5.76 28.66 -6.69
C GLY A 145 6.16 29.29 -5.35
N SER A 146 5.21 29.75 -4.54
CA SER A 146 5.50 30.38 -3.23
C SER A 146 6.08 29.35 -2.25
N THR A 147 7.20 29.70 -1.61
CA THR A 147 7.85 28.90 -0.60
C THR A 147 7.62 29.51 0.76
N ASN A 148 7.20 28.69 1.72
CA ASN A 148 6.88 29.09 3.07
C ASN A 148 7.61 28.19 4.08
N LYS A 149 7.76 28.69 5.31
CA LYS A 149 8.34 27.95 6.42
C LYS A 149 7.44 28.09 7.64
N ASP A 150 7.26 26.99 8.38
CA ASP A 150 6.48 26.94 9.60
C ASP A 150 7.08 25.91 10.57
N SER A 151 6.79 26.03 11.88
CA SER A 151 7.31 25.15 12.92
C SER A 151 6.18 24.34 13.56
N PHE A 152 6.45 23.08 13.89
CA PHE A 152 5.48 22.11 14.40
C PHE A 152 6.05 21.32 15.57
N ASP A 153 5.22 21.05 16.58
CA ASP A 153 5.62 20.27 17.76
C ASP A 153 5.71 18.77 17.45
N LYS A 154 4.90 18.29 16.51
CA LYS A 154 4.80 16.88 16.12
C LYS A 154 4.81 16.75 14.62
N LEU A 155 5.41 15.65 14.13
CA LEU A 155 5.47 15.30 12.71
C LEU A 155 4.90 13.91 12.48
N VAL A 156 3.93 13.79 11.59
CA VAL A 156 3.37 12.52 11.12
C VAL A 156 3.68 12.35 9.64
N VAL A 157 4.49 11.35 9.30
CA VAL A 157 4.88 10.99 7.93
C VAL A 157 3.96 9.89 7.43
N ALA A 158 3.09 10.21 6.48
CA ALA A 158 2.12 9.33 5.83
C ALA A 158 2.27 9.37 4.30
N SER A 159 3.50 9.61 3.82
CA SER A 159 3.80 9.84 2.39
C SER A 159 3.82 8.57 1.53
N GLY A 160 3.65 7.40 2.14
CA GLY A 160 3.75 6.10 1.48
C GLY A 160 5.19 5.72 1.11
N HIS A 161 5.39 4.46 0.70
CA HIS A 161 6.72 3.96 0.32
C HIS A 161 6.72 3.20 -1.03
N PHE A 162 5.60 3.17 -1.76
CA PHE A 162 5.49 2.54 -3.08
C PHE A 162 5.59 3.54 -4.24
N SER A 163 6.50 4.53 -4.14
CA SER A 163 6.65 5.58 -5.13
C SER A 163 8.02 5.62 -5.82
N VAL A 164 9.05 5.05 -5.22
CA VAL A 164 10.40 5.03 -5.81
C VAL A 164 10.78 3.58 -6.11
N PRO A 165 10.81 3.17 -7.39
CA PRO A 165 11.09 1.79 -7.78
C PRO A 165 12.53 1.38 -7.45
N TYR A 166 12.71 0.14 -7.02
CA TYR A 166 14.02 -0.51 -6.99
C TYR A 166 14.29 -1.19 -8.33
N ILE A 167 15.26 -0.67 -9.07
CA ILE A 167 15.62 -1.15 -10.42
C ILE A 167 17.00 -1.82 -10.32
N PRO A 168 17.08 -3.16 -10.33
CA PRO A 168 18.35 -3.88 -10.40
C PRO A 168 18.96 -3.77 -11.79
N GLU A 169 20.29 -3.84 -11.86
CA GLU A 169 21.04 -3.89 -13.11
C GLU A 169 21.30 -5.34 -13.53
N TYR A 170 21.11 -5.62 -14.83
CA TYR A 170 21.43 -6.88 -15.46
C TYR A 170 22.36 -6.67 -16.64
N GLU A 171 23.33 -7.60 -16.81
CA GLU A 171 24.16 -7.63 -18.02
C GLU A 171 23.26 -7.74 -19.26
N GLY A 172 23.53 -6.90 -20.26
CA GLY A 172 22.75 -6.85 -21.50
C GLY A 172 21.47 -6.01 -21.46
N MET A 173 21.06 -5.49 -20.31
CA MET A 173 19.83 -4.72 -20.15
C MET A 173 19.78 -3.48 -21.07
N ASN A 174 20.89 -2.75 -21.18
CA ASN A 174 20.99 -1.52 -21.99
C ASN A 174 20.95 -1.79 -23.51
N SER A 175 21.21 -3.01 -23.95
CA SER A 175 21.20 -3.43 -25.36
C SER A 175 19.95 -4.21 -25.74
N PHE A 176 19.05 -4.47 -24.82
CA PHE A 176 17.79 -5.16 -25.08
C PHE A 176 16.90 -4.33 -26.01
N PRO A 177 16.47 -4.90 -27.15
CA PRO A 177 15.71 -4.13 -28.14
C PRO A 177 14.22 -3.98 -27.79
N GLY A 178 13.74 -4.73 -26.79
CA GLY A 178 12.34 -4.74 -26.38
C GLY A 178 12.00 -3.70 -25.31
N ARG A 179 10.83 -3.83 -24.73
CA ARG A 179 10.30 -2.94 -23.68
C ARG A 179 10.84 -3.33 -22.33
N ILE A 180 11.44 -2.39 -21.58
CA ILE A 180 11.75 -2.56 -20.15
C ILE A 180 10.95 -1.53 -19.36
N MET A 181 10.33 -1.96 -18.27
CA MET A 181 9.68 -1.09 -17.30
C MET A 181 9.69 -1.67 -15.89
N HIS A 182 9.55 -0.84 -14.89
CA HIS A 182 9.18 -1.28 -13.54
C HIS A 182 7.64 -1.34 -13.41
N SER A 183 7.12 -2.20 -12.53
CA SER A 183 5.66 -2.29 -12.24
C SER A 183 5.05 -0.96 -11.80
N HIS A 184 5.85 -0.04 -11.24
CA HIS A 184 5.44 1.33 -10.97
C HIS A 184 4.88 2.05 -12.19
N ASP A 185 5.47 1.83 -13.37
CA ASP A 185 5.08 2.49 -14.61
C ASP A 185 4.15 1.64 -15.48
N PHE A 186 3.80 0.44 -15.02
CA PHE A 186 2.78 -0.37 -15.67
C PHE A 186 1.42 0.34 -15.59
N ARG A 187 0.75 0.52 -16.73
CA ARG A 187 -0.54 1.21 -16.81
C ARG A 187 -1.63 0.42 -17.48
N ASP A 188 -1.26 -0.50 -18.38
CA ASP A 188 -2.21 -1.28 -19.15
C ASP A 188 -1.55 -2.57 -19.65
N ALA A 189 -2.23 -3.70 -19.50
CA ALA A 189 -1.77 -5.00 -19.97
C ALA A 189 -2.00 -5.21 -21.47
N GLU A 190 -2.86 -4.44 -22.11
CA GLU A 190 -3.17 -4.60 -23.55
C GLU A 190 -1.95 -4.35 -24.45
N GLU A 191 -0.97 -3.55 -23.99
CA GLU A 191 0.27 -3.33 -24.74
C GLU A 191 1.11 -4.60 -24.92
N PHE A 192 0.87 -5.63 -24.10
CA PHE A 192 1.60 -6.91 -24.13
C PHE A 192 0.86 -8.02 -24.88
N ARG A 193 -0.25 -7.74 -25.51
CA ARG A 193 -0.99 -8.71 -26.32
C ARG A 193 -0.09 -9.33 -27.40
N ASN A 194 -0.12 -10.67 -27.49
CA ASN A 194 0.71 -11.48 -28.41
C ASN A 194 2.23 -11.36 -28.18
N LYS A 195 2.69 -10.82 -27.04
CA LYS A 195 4.11 -10.70 -26.68
C LYS A 195 4.55 -11.78 -25.71
N ASN A 196 5.83 -12.13 -25.76
CA ASN A 196 6.49 -12.91 -24.73
C ASN A 196 6.96 -11.95 -23.62
N VAL A 197 6.39 -12.08 -22.44
CA VAL A 197 6.66 -11.19 -21.31
C VAL A 197 7.46 -11.91 -20.24
N VAL A 198 8.52 -11.29 -19.77
CA VAL A 198 9.24 -11.73 -18.57
C VAL A 198 8.90 -10.77 -17.44
N VAL A 199 8.45 -11.30 -16.30
CA VAL A 199 8.15 -10.57 -15.07
C VAL A 199 9.16 -11.00 -14.01
N LEU A 200 9.89 -10.05 -13.40
CA LEU A 200 10.87 -10.38 -12.34
C LEU A 200 10.35 -9.97 -10.97
N GLY A 201 10.15 -10.96 -10.12
CA GLY A 201 9.62 -10.88 -8.77
C GLY A 201 8.68 -12.03 -8.48
N SER A 202 8.41 -12.31 -7.20
CA SER A 202 7.51 -13.39 -6.77
C SER A 202 6.60 -12.95 -5.59
N SER A 203 6.25 -11.66 -5.53
CA SER A 203 5.29 -11.12 -4.59
C SER A 203 4.06 -10.58 -5.34
N TYR A 204 3.10 -9.98 -4.62
CA TYR A 204 1.80 -9.54 -5.14
C TYR A 204 1.86 -8.72 -6.43
N SER A 205 2.87 -7.83 -6.61
CA SER A 205 3.02 -7.07 -7.85
C SER A 205 3.32 -7.97 -9.04
N ALA A 206 4.18 -8.98 -8.85
CA ALA A 206 4.53 -9.92 -9.92
C ALA A 206 3.36 -10.84 -10.24
N GLU A 207 2.67 -11.35 -9.22
CA GLU A 207 1.44 -12.13 -9.35
C GLU A 207 0.42 -11.38 -10.21
N ASP A 208 0.05 -10.17 -9.79
CA ASP A 208 -1.05 -9.45 -10.43
C ASP A 208 -0.68 -8.97 -11.84
N VAL A 209 0.51 -8.41 -12.05
CA VAL A 209 0.98 -8.00 -13.38
C VAL A 209 1.08 -9.18 -14.34
N ALA A 210 1.57 -10.35 -13.88
CA ALA A 210 1.65 -11.55 -14.71
C ALA A 210 0.25 -12.06 -15.11
N LEU A 211 -0.69 -12.09 -14.16
CA LEU A 211 -2.09 -12.46 -14.40
C LEU A 211 -2.79 -11.47 -15.33
N GLN A 212 -2.54 -10.16 -15.20
CA GLN A 212 -3.05 -9.16 -16.12
C GLN A 212 -2.52 -9.38 -17.54
N CYS A 213 -1.20 -9.59 -17.71
CA CYS A 213 -0.62 -9.88 -19.02
C CYS A 213 -1.23 -11.14 -19.64
N HIS A 214 -1.42 -12.21 -18.86
CA HIS A 214 -2.07 -13.44 -19.32
C HIS A 214 -3.53 -13.18 -19.74
N LYS A 215 -4.33 -12.55 -18.88
CA LYS A 215 -5.74 -12.21 -19.13
C LYS A 215 -5.93 -11.39 -20.40
N TYR A 216 -5.05 -10.44 -20.68
CA TYR A 216 -5.13 -9.57 -21.86
C TYR A 216 -4.40 -10.12 -23.09
N GLY A 217 -4.00 -11.39 -23.05
CA GLY A 217 -3.58 -12.15 -24.23
C GLY A 217 -2.10 -12.02 -24.56
N ALA A 218 -1.22 -11.90 -23.58
CA ALA A 218 0.20 -12.15 -23.80
C ALA A 218 0.40 -13.57 -24.36
N LYS A 219 1.36 -13.74 -25.29
CA LYS A 219 1.66 -15.04 -25.91
C LYS A 219 2.27 -16.00 -24.89
N SER A 220 3.12 -15.49 -24.01
CA SER A 220 3.67 -16.22 -22.87
C SER A 220 4.05 -15.26 -21.75
N VAL A 221 3.97 -15.73 -20.50
CA VAL A 221 4.43 -15.01 -19.31
C VAL A 221 5.40 -15.90 -18.53
N THR A 222 6.63 -15.44 -18.37
CA THR A 222 7.66 -16.13 -17.57
C THR A 222 7.98 -15.30 -16.34
N ILE A 223 7.78 -15.87 -15.16
CA ILE A 223 7.96 -15.20 -13.88
C ILE A 223 9.29 -15.67 -13.28
N GLY A 224 10.22 -14.74 -13.07
CA GLY A 224 11.51 -15.02 -12.47
C GLY A 224 11.51 -14.74 -10.96
N TYR A 225 11.63 -15.77 -10.12
CA TYR A 225 11.70 -15.63 -8.66
C TYR A 225 13.15 -15.68 -8.15
N ARG A 226 13.44 -14.97 -7.05
CA ARG A 226 14.76 -14.91 -6.45
C ARG A 226 15.02 -16.01 -5.41
N ASN A 227 14.17 -16.10 -4.41
CA ASN A 227 14.31 -17.04 -3.30
C ASN A 227 13.33 -18.22 -3.47
N ASN A 228 12.04 -17.94 -3.43
CA ASN A 228 10.98 -18.94 -3.54
C ASN A 228 10.04 -18.59 -4.70
N PRO A 229 9.56 -19.60 -5.45
CA PRO A 229 8.45 -19.41 -6.37
C PRO A 229 7.19 -19.01 -5.59
N MET A 230 6.22 -18.43 -6.27
CA MET A 230 4.87 -18.24 -5.69
C MET A 230 4.18 -19.58 -5.44
N GLY A 231 4.54 -20.62 -6.22
CA GLY A 231 4.10 -21.98 -6.00
C GLY A 231 2.68 -22.29 -6.50
N PHE A 232 2.06 -21.38 -7.24
CA PHE A 232 0.74 -21.59 -7.80
C PHE A 232 0.77 -22.46 -9.05
N ASN A 233 -0.33 -23.18 -9.32
CA ASN A 233 -0.52 -23.87 -10.58
C ASN A 233 -0.67 -22.85 -11.72
N CYS A 234 0.42 -22.59 -12.44
CA CYS A 234 0.42 -21.67 -13.57
C CYS A 234 -0.50 -22.18 -14.70
N PRO A 235 -1.34 -21.31 -15.27
CA PRO A 235 -2.13 -21.67 -16.46
C PRO A 235 -1.23 -21.87 -17.69
N GLU A 236 -1.79 -22.45 -18.75
CA GLU A 236 -1.08 -22.61 -20.03
C GLU A 236 -0.54 -21.25 -20.52
N GLY A 237 0.70 -21.22 -20.97
CA GLY A 237 1.39 -20.01 -21.38
C GLY A 237 2.06 -19.23 -20.26
N MET A 238 1.89 -19.63 -18.99
CA MET A 238 2.61 -19.07 -17.85
C MET A 238 3.54 -20.10 -17.22
N LYS A 239 4.66 -19.66 -16.67
CA LYS A 239 5.59 -20.49 -15.88
C LYS A 239 6.42 -19.68 -14.93
N GLU A 240 6.86 -20.32 -13.84
CA GLU A 240 7.87 -19.79 -12.93
C GLU A 240 9.23 -20.41 -13.24
N VAL A 241 10.28 -19.60 -13.14
CA VAL A 241 11.68 -20.00 -13.33
C VAL A 241 12.55 -19.32 -12.28
N HIS A 242 13.76 -19.85 -12.06
CA HIS A 242 14.70 -19.21 -11.15
C HIS A 242 15.13 -17.83 -11.67
N TYR A 243 15.73 -17.01 -10.83
CA TYR A 243 16.11 -15.61 -11.08
C TYR A 243 16.88 -15.41 -12.39
N MET A 244 16.61 -14.31 -13.08
CA MET A 244 17.31 -13.94 -14.31
C MET A 244 18.79 -13.64 -14.00
N ASP A 245 19.71 -14.17 -14.80
CA ASP A 245 21.14 -13.94 -14.71
C ASP A 245 21.53 -12.76 -15.62
N LYS A 246 21.17 -12.83 -16.89
CA LYS A 246 21.50 -11.79 -17.88
C LYS A 246 20.53 -11.78 -19.06
N ILE A 247 20.73 -10.80 -19.91
CA ILE A 247 20.02 -10.64 -21.20
C ILE A 247 21.03 -10.78 -22.33
N ASP A 248 20.70 -11.59 -23.33
CA ASP A 248 21.48 -11.74 -24.58
C ASP A 248 20.60 -11.50 -25.79
N GLY A 249 20.75 -10.33 -26.40
CA GLY A 249 19.87 -9.88 -27.49
C GLY A 249 18.41 -9.78 -27.02
N SER A 250 17.50 -10.60 -27.56
CA SER A 250 16.10 -10.70 -27.16
C SER A 250 15.82 -11.83 -26.15
N LYS A 251 16.84 -12.43 -25.55
CA LYS A 251 16.71 -13.59 -24.68
C LYS A 251 17.02 -13.25 -23.25
N ALA A 252 16.13 -13.63 -22.32
CA ALA A 252 16.41 -13.74 -20.91
C ALA A 252 17.09 -15.08 -20.63
N ILE A 253 18.22 -15.05 -19.92
CA ILE A 253 18.96 -16.22 -19.46
C ILE A 253 18.79 -16.30 -17.94
N PHE A 254 18.29 -17.41 -17.45
CA PHE A 254 18.02 -17.64 -16.03
C PHE A 254 19.07 -18.52 -15.38
N LYS A 255 19.22 -18.41 -14.05
CA LYS A 255 20.25 -19.12 -13.29
C LYS A 255 20.10 -20.65 -13.27
N ASP A 256 18.93 -21.15 -13.56
CA ASP A 256 18.65 -22.57 -13.73
C ASP A 256 18.99 -23.10 -15.14
N GLY A 257 19.53 -22.25 -16.01
CA GLY A 257 19.86 -22.56 -17.40
C GLY A 257 18.69 -22.39 -18.38
N THR A 258 17.50 -22.01 -17.91
CA THR A 258 16.37 -21.70 -18.79
C THR A 258 16.69 -20.49 -19.67
N VAL A 259 16.35 -20.56 -20.93
CA VAL A 259 16.44 -19.47 -21.90
C VAL A 259 15.06 -19.16 -22.44
N GLN A 260 14.65 -17.90 -22.39
CA GLN A 260 13.34 -17.44 -22.84
C GLN A 260 13.47 -16.25 -23.78
N GLU A 261 12.94 -16.38 -25.00
CA GLU A 261 12.72 -15.21 -25.86
C GLU A 261 11.73 -14.28 -25.21
N MET A 262 12.02 -12.98 -25.22
CA MET A 262 11.15 -11.97 -24.64
C MET A 262 11.04 -10.73 -25.53
N ASP A 263 9.84 -10.15 -25.55
CA ASP A 263 9.53 -8.87 -26.18
C ASP A 263 9.45 -7.75 -25.15
N ALA A 264 9.20 -8.12 -23.88
CA ALA A 264 9.10 -7.19 -22.76
C ALA A 264 9.63 -7.78 -21.45
N LEU A 265 10.25 -6.90 -20.65
CA LEU A 265 10.70 -7.16 -19.29
C LEU A 265 10.00 -6.21 -18.33
N ILE A 266 9.27 -6.77 -17.35
CA ILE A 266 8.59 -6.01 -16.30
C ILE A 266 9.26 -6.34 -14.97
N LEU A 267 9.83 -5.31 -14.34
CA LEU A 267 10.49 -5.42 -13.05
C LEU A 267 9.48 -5.22 -11.92
N CYS A 268 9.10 -6.30 -11.26
CA CYS A 268 8.29 -6.30 -10.04
C CYS A 268 9.21 -6.46 -8.82
N THR A 269 10.25 -5.66 -8.78
CA THR A 269 11.41 -5.81 -7.87
C THR A 269 11.29 -4.98 -6.59
N GLY A 270 10.11 -4.40 -6.35
CA GLY A 270 9.80 -3.65 -5.14
C GLY A 270 10.23 -2.18 -5.18
N TYR A 271 10.19 -1.55 -4.02
CA TYR A 271 10.33 -0.10 -3.87
C TYR A 271 11.33 0.25 -2.78
N LEU A 272 11.86 1.46 -2.86
CA LEU A 272 12.74 2.03 -1.84
C LEU A 272 11.94 2.94 -0.91
N HIS A 273 12.17 2.81 0.39
CA HIS A 273 11.72 3.81 1.36
C HIS A 273 12.51 5.10 1.13
N ASN A 274 11.83 6.14 0.66
CA ASN A 274 12.48 7.39 0.26
C ASN A 274 11.74 8.60 0.82
N PHE A 275 12.45 9.37 1.64
CA PHE A 275 11.95 10.57 2.30
C PHE A 275 12.88 11.74 2.01
N PRO A 276 12.90 12.28 0.77
CA PRO A 276 13.89 13.27 0.34
C PRO A 276 13.79 14.60 1.11
N PHE A 277 12.64 14.85 1.72
CA PHE A 277 12.37 16.04 2.51
C PHE A 277 12.87 15.96 3.96
N LEU A 278 13.23 14.79 4.47
CA LEU A 278 13.76 14.60 5.82
C LEU A 278 15.28 14.75 5.85
N SER A 279 15.82 15.31 6.94
CA SER A 279 17.25 15.21 7.25
C SER A 279 17.65 13.73 7.51
N GLU A 280 18.93 13.40 7.34
CA GLU A 280 19.42 12.02 7.40
C GLU A 280 19.14 11.30 8.73
N ASP A 281 19.14 12.02 9.83
CA ASP A 281 18.88 11.54 11.19
C ASP A 281 17.40 11.20 11.43
N LEU A 282 16.50 11.75 10.62
CA LEU A 282 15.05 11.49 10.71
C LEU A 282 14.58 10.40 9.75
N LYS A 283 15.38 10.01 8.75
CA LYS A 283 14.98 9.05 7.71
C LYS A 283 14.88 7.63 8.23
N LEU A 284 13.72 7.03 8.07
CA LEU A 284 13.55 5.58 8.24
C LEU A 284 14.32 4.85 7.14
N LYS A 285 15.36 4.14 7.53
CA LYS A 285 16.21 3.31 6.65
C LYS A 285 15.82 1.86 6.82
N THR A 286 14.96 1.38 5.95
CA THR A 286 14.49 0.00 5.93
C THR A 286 14.23 -0.45 4.50
N HIS A 287 14.01 -1.74 4.31
CA HIS A 287 13.44 -2.33 3.10
C HIS A 287 11.99 -2.76 3.40
N ASN A 288 11.29 -3.24 2.41
CA ASN A 288 9.92 -3.74 2.58
C ASN A 288 9.90 -4.96 3.51
N ARG A 289 9.23 -4.85 4.66
CA ARG A 289 9.11 -5.89 5.69
C ARG A 289 7.87 -5.66 6.55
N LEU A 290 7.43 -6.69 7.27
CA LEU A 290 6.20 -6.64 8.07
C LEU A 290 6.32 -5.75 9.30
N TYR A 291 7.54 -5.62 9.88
CA TYR A 291 7.79 -4.75 11.01
C TYR A 291 9.05 -3.88 10.78
N PRO A 292 8.91 -2.57 10.54
CA PRO A 292 10.05 -1.69 10.34
C PRO A 292 10.88 -1.55 11.63
N PRO A 293 12.18 -1.83 11.61
CA PRO A 293 13.05 -1.58 12.75
C PRO A 293 13.09 -0.08 13.07
N MET A 294 13.46 0.28 14.30
CA MET A 294 13.51 1.66 14.83
C MET A 294 12.15 2.34 15.02
N LEU A 295 11.04 1.67 14.74
CA LEU A 295 9.69 2.19 15.01
C LEU A 295 9.03 1.40 16.15
N TYR A 296 8.94 2.02 17.33
CA TYR A 296 8.17 1.42 18.43
C TYR A 296 6.69 1.32 18.01
N LYS A 297 6.11 0.13 18.24
CA LYS A 297 4.78 -0.23 17.71
C LYS A 297 4.64 0.05 16.21
N GLY A 298 5.73 -0.07 15.45
CA GLY A 298 5.75 0.14 14.01
C GLY A 298 5.44 1.58 13.56
N VAL A 299 5.33 2.55 14.48
CA VAL A 299 4.89 3.93 14.17
C VAL A 299 5.68 5.03 14.86
N VAL A 300 6.20 4.84 16.08
CA VAL A 300 6.92 5.91 16.83
C VAL A 300 8.41 5.84 16.56
N TRP A 301 9.00 6.91 16.06
CA TRP A 301 10.45 6.97 15.83
C TRP A 301 11.23 6.88 17.14
N GLN A 302 12.11 5.89 17.24
CA GLN A 302 12.85 5.57 18.47
C GLN A 302 13.71 6.73 18.99
N ASN A 303 14.30 7.54 18.10
CA ASN A 303 15.23 8.61 18.46
C ASN A 303 14.55 9.96 18.71
N ASN A 304 13.29 10.13 18.36
CA ASN A 304 12.47 11.31 18.65
C ASN A 304 10.99 10.96 18.68
N HIS A 305 10.40 10.88 19.87
CA HIS A 305 9.02 10.50 20.11
C HIS A 305 7.98 11.54 19.65
N ASN A 306 8.42 12.60 18.99
CA ASN A 306 7.56 13.57 18.33
C ASN A 306 7.43 13.31 16.81
N LEU A 307 8.16 12.30 16.30
CA LEU A 307 8.12 11.85 14.91
C LEU A 307 7.42 10.50 14.81
N PHE A 308 6.44 10.43 13.93
CA PHE A 308 5.62 9.24 13.66
C PHE A 308 5.62 8.90 12.19
N TYR A 309 5.65 7.60 11.88
CA TYR A 309 5.50 7.08 10.52
C TYR A 309 4.25 6.21 10.45
N LEU A 310 3.43 6.35 9.41
CA LEU A 310 2.23 5.54 9.18
C LEU A 310 2.33 4.77 7.88
N GLY A 311 1.98 3.48 7.93
CA GLY A 311 1.89 2.63 6.75
C GLY A 311 3.23 2.30 6.09
N MET A 312 4.29 2.05 6.89
CA MET A 312 5.64 1.75 6.40
C MET A 312 5.92 0.25 6.29
N GLN A 313 4.97 -0.60 6.63
CA GLN A 313 5.06 -2.05 6.59
C GLN A 313 4.74 -2.64 5.22
N ASP A 314 5.29 -3.82 4.92
CA ASP A 314 4.69 -4.76 3.96
C ASP A 314 3.35 -5.28 4.50
N GLN A 315 2.39 -5.62 3.64
CA GLN A 315 0.99 -5.63 4.05
C GLN A 315 0.21 -6.84 3.56
N PHE A 316 -0.38 -7.59 4.51
CA PHE A 316 -1.67 -8.27 4.35
C PHE A 316 -2.80 -7.31 4.76
N HIS A 317 -2.80 -6.87 6.01
CA HIS A 317 -3.69 -5.82 6.46
C HIS A 317 -3.27 -4.47 5.85
N THR A 318 -4.23 -3.68 5.36
CA THR A 318 -3.97 -2.37 4.77
C THR A 318 -4.78 -1.28 5.47
N PHE A 319 -5.99 -0.97 5.02
CA PHE A 319 -6.73 0.18 5.54
C PHE A 319 -7.05 0.07 7.03
N ASN A 320 -7.41 -1.10 7.52
CA ASN A 320 -7.64 -1.35 8.94
C ASN A 320 -6.36 -1.23 9.77
N MET A 321 -5.21 -1.70 9.28
CA MET A 321 -3.91 -1.50 9.93
C MET A 321 -3.54 -0.02 9.96
N PHE A 322 -3.68 0.70 8.85
CA PHE A 322 -3.39 2.15 8.80
C PHE A 322 -4.27 2.93 9.77
N ASP A 323 -5.53 2.51 9.89
CA ASP A 323 -6.48 3.12 10.80
C ASP A 323 -6.12 2.85 12.26
N ALA A 324 -5.78 1.60 12.61
CA ALA A 324 -5.29 1.24 13.95
C ALA A 324 -4.04 2.05 14.34
N GLN A 325 -3.07 2.16 13.42
CA GLN A 325 -1.87 3.00 13.61
C GLN A 325 -2.23 4.46 13.84
N ALA A 326 -3.16 4.99 13.06
CA ALA A 326 -3.59 6.37 13.16
C ALA A 326 -4.25 6.68 14.52
N TRP A 327 -5.11 5.77 15.01
CA TRP A 327 -5.72 5.90 16.33
C TRP A 327 -4.69 5.84 17.45
N TYR A 328 -3.74 4.91 17.35
CA TYR A 328 -2.67 4.76 18.33
C TYR A 328 -1.79 6.02 18.42
N VAL A 329 -1.36 6.55 17.25
CA VAL A 329 -0.56 7.79 17.18
C VAL A 329 -1.35 9.00 17.67
N ARG A 330 -2.63 9.12 17.33
CA ARG A 330 -3.52 10.16 17.87
C ARG A 330 -3.51 10.16 19.40
N ASP A 331 -3.67 9.00 20.01
CA ASP A 331 -3.80 8.90 21.46
C ASP A 331 -2.47 9.16 22.18
N ILE A 332 -1.32 8.87 21.57
CA ILE A 332 -0.01 9.33 22.04
C ILE A 332 0.05 10.87 22.00
N ILE A 333 -0.27 11.48 20.87
CA ILE A 333 -0.20 12.94 20.67
C ILE A 333 -1.15 13.68 21.61
N MET A 334 -2.32 13.11 21.89
CA MET A 334 -3.32 13.63 22.82
C MET A 334 -3.02 13.31 24.29
N ASN A 335 -1.87 12.68 24.60
CA ASN A 335 -1.43 12.26 25.94
C ASN A 335 -2.39 11.28 26.64
N LYS A 336 -3.12 10.47 25.89
CA LYS A 336 -3.93 9.36 26.41
C LYS A 336 -3.09 8.10 26.65
N ILE A 337 -2.03 7.92 25.84
CA ILE A 337 -1.04 6.86 25.98
C ILE A 337 0.26 7.50 26.46
N THR A 338 0.81 6.97 27.54
CA THR A 338 2.16 7.29 28.01
C THR A 338 3.13 6.28 27.40
N LEU A 339 4.13 6.78 26.67
CA LEU A 339 5.17 5.93 26.11
C LEU A 339 6.03 5.30 27.22
N PRO A 340 6.48 4.05 27.05
CA PRO A 340 7.41 3.40 27.97
C PRO A 340 8.80 4.07 27.93
N SER A 341 9.73 3.56 28.75
CA SER A 341 11.13 4.01 28.67
C SER A 341 11.76 3.64 27.32
N ASP A 342 12.82 4.38 26.91
CA ASP A 342 13.55 4.09 25.67
C ASP A 342 14.07 2.65 25.62
N SER A 343 14.49 2.10 26.76
CA SER A 343 14.94 0.71 26.88
C SER A 343 13.81 -0.29 26.67
N ASP A 344 12.60 -0.01 27.16
CA ASP A 344 11.44 -0.88 26.99
C ASP A 344 10.93 -0.82 25.54
N MET A 345 10.95 0.37 24.93
CA MET A 345 10.60 0.53 23.51
C MET A 345 11.60 -0.19 22.60
N ALA A 346 12.91 -0.07 22.88
CA ALA A 346 13.93 -0.80 22.11
C ALA A 346 13.74 -2.31 22.22
N LYS A 347 13.42 -2.81 23.44
CA LYS A 347 13.12 -4.24 23.64
C LYS A 347 11.88 -4.69 22.87
N ASP A 348 10.80 -3.91 22.87
CA ASP A 348 9.57 -4.23 22.12
C ASP A 348 9.86 -4.31 20.60
N ILE A 349 10.63 -3.36 20.08
CA ILE A 349 11.07 -3.37 18.67
C ILE A 349 11.85 -4.67 18.36
N ASP A 350 12.85 -5.01 19.18
CA ASP A 350 13.66 -6.22 19.02
C ASP A 350 12.80 -7.50 19.07
N ASP A 351 11.82 -7.55 19.97
CA ASP A 351 10.94 -8.70 20.12
C ASP A 351 10.05 -8.88 18.88
N TRP A 352 9.51 -7.80 18.29
CA TRP A 352 8.74 -7.84 17.05
C TRP A 352 9.63 -8.22 15.84
N VAL A 353 10.81 -7.64 15.73
CA VAL A 353 11.77 -7.97 14.65
C VAL A 353 12.16 -9.45 14.69
N LYS A 354 12.45 -10.01 15.88
CA LYS A 354 12.79 -11.43 16.02
C LYS A 354 11.62 -12.34 15.67
N LYS A 355 10.39 -11.95 16.03
CA LYS A 355 9.19 -12.70 15.62
C LYS A 355 9.05 -12.72 14.10
N GLU A 356 9.23 -11.57 13.42
CA GLU A 356 9.18 -11.48 11.96
C GLU A 356 10.26 -12.36 11.30
N GLU A 357 11.49 -12.32 11.80
CA GLU A 357 12.63 -13.10 11.26
C GLU A 357 12.45 -14.62 11.41
N ALA A 358 11.55 -15.05 12.28
CA ALA A 358 11.24 -16.48 12.50
C ALA A 358 10.09 -16.98 11.62
N LEU A 359 9.44 -16.11 10.80
CA LEU A 359 8.30 -16.49 9.96
C LEU A 359 8.78 -17.30 8.75
N GLU A 360 8.07 -18.38 8.45
CA GLU A 360 8.45 -19.34 7.41
C GLU A 360 7.49 -19.32 6.20
N ASP A 361 6.21 -18.93 6.42
CA ASP A 361 5.17 -19.00 5.39
C ASP A 361 4.16 -17.82 5.46
N ALA A 362 3.28 -17.75 4.47
CA ALA A 362 2.27 -16.69 4.38
C ALA A 362 1.25 -16.74 5.54
N PHE A 363 0.92 -17.92 6.05
CA PHE A 363 -0.06 -18.06 7.15
C PHE A 363 0.50 -17.49 8.45
N GLN A 364 1.77 -17.77 8.74
CA GLN A 364 2.47 -17.17 9.89
C GLN A 364 2.61 -15.65 9.74
N MET A 365 2.81 -15.15 8.52
CA MET A 365 2.85 -13.70 8.25
C MET A 365 1.48 -13.05 8.47
N ILE A 366 0.39 -13.73 8.11
CA ILE A 366 -0.99 -13.27 8.37
C ILE A 366 -1.25 -13.21 9.88
N ASP A 367 -0.87 -14.27 10.63
CA ASP A 367 -0.99 -14.29 12.09
C ASP A 367 -0.22 -13.12 12.72
N PHE A 368 1.04 -12.93 12.32
CA PHE A 368 1.90 -11.88 12.82
C PHE A 368 1.28 -10.48 12.64
N GLN A 369 0.76 -10.18 11.45
CA GLN A 369 0.16 -8.87 11.19
C GLN A 369 -1.21 -8.70 11.84
N THR A 370 -1.97 -9.78 12.00
CA THR A 370 -3.23 -9.77 12.77
C THR A 370 -2.94 -9.47 14.24
N ASP A 371 -1.96 -10.17 14.86
CA ASP A 371 -1.52 -9.91 16.22
C ASP A 371 -1.06 -8.46 16.43
N TYR A 372 -0.33 -7.92 15.44
CA TYR A 372 0.10 -6.52 15.45
C TYR A 372 -1.10 -5.54 15.45
N CYS A 373 -2.10 -5.77 14.60
CA CYS A 373 -3.31 -4.94 14.57
C CYS A 373 -4.09 -5.02 15.89
N VAL A 374 -4.24 -6.22 16.44
CA VAL A 374 -4.91 -6.45 17.73
C VAL A 374 -4.16 -5.76 18.87
N ASP A 375 -2.83 -5.84 18.88
CA ASP A 375 -1.99 -5.16 19.89
C ASP A 375 -2.22 -3.65 19.89
N LEU A 376 -2.22 -3.00 18.71
CA LEU A 376 -2.51 -1.57 18.59
C LEU A 376 -3.93 -1.21 19.03
N CYS A 377 -4.93 -1.96 18.56
CA CYS A 377 -6.33 -1.68 18.85
C CYS A 377 -6.67 -1.89 20.33
N SER A 378 -6.00 -2.84 21.01
CA SER A 378 -6.18 -3.08 22.44
C SER A 378 -5.75 -1.93 23.35
N ALA A 379 -4.87 -1.06 22.85
CA ALA A 379 -4.32 0.08 23.59
C ALA A 379 -5.17 1.35 23.45
N VAL A 380 -6.18 1.38 22.60
CA VAL A 380 -7.00 2.54 22.25
C VAL A 380 -8.50 2.18 22.25
N ASP A 381 -9.34 3.20 22.29
CA ASP A 381 -10.80 3.02 22.11
C ASP A 381 -11.14 2.87 20.62
N TYR A 382 -10.62 1.78 20.01
CA TYR A 382 -10.83 1.48 18.60
C TYR A 382 -12.22 0.86 18.37
N PRO A 383 -12.95 1.21 17.30
CA PRO A 383 -14.22 0.58 16.98
C PRO A 383 -14.08 -0.93 16.82
N GLN A 384 -15.11 -1.68 17.22
CA GLN A 384 -15.06 -3.14 17.13
C GLN A 384 -15.00 -3.62 15.68
N ILE A 385 -14.07 -4.54 15.43
CA ILE A 385 -13.93 -5.29 14.19
C ILE A 385 -13.45 -6.71 14.51
N ASP A 386 -13.93 -7.69 13.77
CA ASP A 386 -13.58 -9.09 13.99
C ASP A 386 -12.26 -9.44 13.27
N PHE A 387 -11.13 -9.24 13.96
CA PHE A 387 -9.80 -9.58 13.43
C PHE A 387 -9.60 -11.08 13.22
N GLU A 388 -10.27 -11.96 14.00
CA GLU A 388 -10.21 -13.40 13.78
C GLU A 388 -10.92 -13.79 12.48
N LEU A 389 -12.01 -13.12 12.14
CA LEU A 389 -12.68 -13.32 10.86
C LEU A 389 -11.82 -12.79 9.70
N ILE A 390 -11.14 -11.65 9.85
CA ILE A 390 -10.20 -11.13 8.84
C ILE A 390 -9.08 -12.16 8.59
N LYS A 391 -8.46 -12.67 9.65
CA LYS A 391 -7.43 -13.71 9.57
C LYS A 391 -7.93 -14.95 8.82
N LYS A 392 -9.11 -15.44 9.19
CA LYS A 392 -9.76 -16.57 8.52
C LYS A 392 -10.01 -16.28 7.04
N ASN A 393 -10.48 -15.08 6.69
CA ASN A 393 -10.69 -14.68 5.31
C ASN A 393 -9.38 -14.66 4.51
N PHE A 394 -8.27 -14.20 5.10
CA PHE A 394 -6.95 -14.27 4.47
C PHE A 394 -6.49 -15.71 4.26
N TYR A 395 -6.72 -16.61 5.21
CA TYR A 395 -6.40 -18.03 5.06
C TYR A 395 -7.19 -18.67 3.93
N GLU A 396 -8.50 -18.43 3.86
CA GLU A 396 -9.36 -18.93 2.78
C GLU A 396 -8.93 -18.34 1.43
N TRP A 397 -8.51 -17.07 1.40
CA TRP A 397 -8.01 -16.42 0.20
C TRP A 397 -6.71 -17.06 -0.31
N GLU A 398 -5.72 -17.34 0.55
CA GLU A 398 -4.49 -18.05 0.16
C GLU A 398 -4.83 -19.45 -0.38
N HIS A 399 -5.66 -20.22 0.30
CA HIS A 399 -6.07 -21.54 -0.19
C HIS A 399 -6.78 -21.48 -1.56
N HIS A 400 -7.62 -20.46 -1.80
CA HIS A 400 -8.25 -20.31 -3.11
C HIS A 400 -7.25 -19.96 -4.21
N LYS A 401 -6.18 -19.24 -3.92
CA LYS A 401 -5.09 -19.00 -4.86
C LYS A 401 -4.31 -20.28 -5.17
N GLU A 402 -4.04 -21.10 -4.15
CA GLU A 402 -3.41 -22.41 -4.32
C GLU A 402 -4.28 -23.35 -5.18
N GLU A 403 -5.59 -23.34 -4.98
CA GLU A 403 -6.52 -24.12 -5.77
C GLU A 403 -6.52 -23.69 -7.24
N ASN A 404 -6.71 -22.40 -7.49
CA ASN A 404 -6.74 -21.85 -8.86
C ASN A 404 -6.53 -20.33 -8.87
N ILE A 405 -5.34 -19.92 -9.28
CA ILE A 405 -4.93 -18.52 -9.33
C ILE A 405 -5.77 -17.66 -10.31
N LEU A 406 -6.48 -18.23 -11.26
CA LEU A 406 -7.33 -17.51 -12.21
C LEU A 406 -8.75 -17.27 -11.69
N THR A 407 -9.22 -18.00 -10.67
CA THR A 407 -10.62 -17.97 -10.23
C THR A 407 -10.81 -17.54 -8.78
N TYR A 408 -9.74 -17.28 -8.02
CA TYR A 408 -9.86 -16.89 -6.61
C TYR A 408 -10.64 -15.57 -6.44
N ARG A 409 -10.57 -14.65 -7.43
CA ARG A 409 -11.33 -13.40 -7.42
C ARG A 409 -12.85 -13.57 -7.63
N ASP A 410 -13.30 -14.77 -7.98
CA ASP A 410 -14.74 -15.10 -8.11
C ASP A 410 -15.35 -15.59 -6.78
N LYS A 411 -14.54 -15.68 -5.74
CA LYS A 411 -14.95 -16.11 -4.40
C LYS A 411 -15.56 -14.97 -3.59
N SER A 412 -16.31 -15.31 -2.57
CA SER A 412 -17.03 -14.35 -1.69
C SER A 412 -16.71 -14.58 -0.23
N PHE A 413 -16.54 -13.50 0.51
CA PHE A 413 -16.11 -13.50 1.91
C PHE A 413 -17.11 -12.74 2.79
N PRO A 414 -17.20 -13.07 4.09
CA PRO A 414 -18.04 -12.33 5.04
C PRO A 414 -17.32 -11.08 5.56
N SER A 415 -18.06 -9.99 5.71
CA SER A 415 -17.59 -8.74 6.31
C SER A 415 -17.28 -8.92 7.80
N PRO A 416 -16.12 -8.45 8.30
CA PRO A 416 -15.79 -8.47 9.73
C PRO A 416 -16.54 -7.38 10.52
N VAL A 417 -17.28 -6.50 9.86
CA VAL A 417 -18.05 -5.43 10.48
C VAL A 417 -19.53 -5.75 10.51
N THR A 418 -20.09 -6.22 9.39
CA THR A 418 -21.54 -6.46 9.25
C THR A 418 -21.91 -7.94 9.29
N GLY A 419 -20.96 -8.84 9.07
CA GLY A 419 -21.21 -10.28 8.89
C GLY A 419 -21.84 -10.64 7.54
N THR A 420 -22.15 -9.66 6.69
CA THR A 420 -22.77 -9.87 5.39
C THR A 420 -21.77 -10.47 4.40
N LYS A 421 -22.16 -11.53 3.71
CA LYS A 421 -21.36 -12.11 2.64
C LYS A 421 -21.65 -11.41 1.32
N GLY A 422 -20.59 -10.98 0.64
CA GLY A 422 -20.71 -10.35 -0.68
C GLY A 422 -21.33 -11.32 -1.71
N PRO A 423 -22.11 -10.83 -2.69
CA PRO A 423 -22.58 -11.65 -3.81
C PRO A 423 -21.41 -12.03 -4.73
N SER A 424 -21.59 -13.07 -5.53
CA SER A 424 -20.68 -13.33 -6.66
C SER A 424 -20.83 -12.23 -7.70
N HIS A 425 -19.72 -11.86 -8.35
CA HIS A 425 -19.77 -10.96 -9.50
C HIS A 425 -20.52 -11.62 -10.67
N HIS A 426 -21.24 -10.84 -11.45
CA HIS A 426 -22.05 -11.36 -12.59
C HIS A 426 -21.22 -11.93 -13.74
N THR A 427 -19.93 -11.61 -13.79
CA THR A 427 -18.96 -12.07 -14.78
C THR A 427 -17.71 -12.53 -14.06
N SER A 428 -17.13 -13.67 -14.44
CA SER A 428 -15.86 -14.12 -13.86
C SER A 428 -14.77 -13.05 -14.03
N TRP A 429 -13.83 -12.96 -13.10
CA TRP A 429 -12.75 -11.98 -13.21
C TRP A 429 -11.98 -12.11 -14.54
N LEU A 430 -11.77 -13.33 -14.99
CA LEU A 430 -11.03 -13.59 -16.23
C LEU A 430 -11.73 -13.00 -17.46
N ASP A 431 -13.06 -13.02 -17.49
CA ASP A 431 -13.90 -12.54 -18.60
C ASP A 431 -14.32 -11.07 -18.44
N ALA A 432 -14.17 -10.50 -17.25
CA ALA A 432 -14.56 -9.13 -16.94
C ALA A 432 -13.55 -8.13 -17.52
N MET A 433 -13.82 -7.59 -18.70
CA MET A 433 -12.94 -6.65 -19.43
C MET A 433 -13.25 -5.18 -19.15
N ASP A 434 -14.29 -4.88 -18.37
CA ASP A 434 -14.65 -3.52 -17.92
C ASP A 434 -14.42 -3.42 -16.40
N ASP A 435 -13.56 -2.50 -15.99
CA ASP A 435 -13.21 -2.22 -14.60
C ASP A 435 -13.94 -0.99 -14.02
N SER A 436 -14.95 -0.47 -14.72
CA SER A 436 -15.71 0.67 -14.25
C SER A 436 -16.57 0.31 -13.02
N MET A 437 -16.65 1.23 -12.08
CA MET A 437 -17.52 1.09 -10.91
C MET A 437 -18.98 0.86 -11.32
N THR A 438 -19.46 1.53 -12.39
CA THR A 438 -20.83 1.40 -12.86
C THR A 438 -21.14 -0.03 -13.29
N THR A 439 -20.29 -0.66 -14.10
CA THR A 439 -20.48 -2.05 -14.53
C THR A 439 -20.36 -3.01 -13.36
N PHE A 440 -19.37 -2.81 -12.50
CA PHE A 440 -19.14 -3.66 -11.32
C PHE A 440 -20.33 -3.66 -10.35
N LEU A 441 -20.95 -2.49 -10.13
CA LEU A 441 -22.08 -2.33 -9.19
C LEU A 441 -23.43 -2.77 -9.80
N ASN A 442 -23.52 -2.94 -11.11
CA ASN A 442 -24.72 -3.47 -11.77
C ASN A 442 -24.85 -4.99 -11.57
N THR A 443 -25.10 -5.40 -10.34
CA THR A 443 -25.52 -6.78 -10.06
C THR A 443 -26.96 -6.98 -10.53
N LYS A 444 -27.18 -7.90 -11.47
CA LYS A 444 -28.53 -8.33 -11.88
C LYS A 444 -29.23 -9.03 -10.72
#